data_04c4dc9211f6a8a8215e3aee727a98af
#
_entry.id   04c4dc9211f6a8a8215e3aee727a98af
#
_cell.length_a   1.000
_cell.length_b   1.000
_cell.length_c   1.000
_cell.angle_alpha   90.00
_cell.angle_beta   90.00
_cell.angle_gamma   90.00
#
_symmetry.space_group_name_H-M   'P 1'
#
loop_
_entity.id
_entity.type
_entity.pdbx_description
1 polymer ?
#
loop_
_entity_poly.entity_id
_entity_poly.type
_entity_poly.pdbx_seq_one_letter_code
_entity_poly.pdbx_strand_id
1 'polypeptide(L)'
;MKNIFFSWQSDLDTKTHRNFIEKCVKKSIKSLNKENELHIFLEYDRDTLGLLGSPDISSSIFDKIKKCTLFIADISNITSSANRSIPNPNVLIELGYAINILGWEKIICFFDINTGSIEQLPFDIRQKRILAFNPLQVNEDKKIVSILNENIISLYSQGKLANPLVDYMKGKIDKCFLDISKKLSNLLFETVSLSAGLADTPKLLNMNIQEIGSKLENISFPAFIFLDEFDTTNKMLREILKDLFSSNYF
;
A
#
# COMPACT_ATOMS: atom_id res chain seq x y z
N MET A 1 1.73 -4.86 1.45
CA MET A 1 1.49 -3.44 1.68
C MET A 1 1.08 -2.79 0.38
N LYS A 2 0.21 -1.80 0.38
CA LYS A 2 -0.29 -1.12 -0.83
C LYS A 2 -0.01 0.38 -0.68
N ASN A 3 0.84 0.92 -1.54
CA ASN A 3 1.31 2.29 -1.43
C ASN A 3 0.38 3.26 -2.14
N ILE A 4 0.01 4.35 -1.45
CA ILE A 4 -0.68 5.50 -2.00
C ILE A 4 0.35 6.59 -2.21
N PHE A 5 0.65 6.91 -3.48
CA PHE A 5 1.60 7.96 -3.82
C PHE A 5 0.90 9.31 -3.99
N PHE A 6 1.43 10.35 -3.37
CA PHE A 6 0.92 11.72 -3.49
C PHE A 6 1.90 12.61 -4.24
N SER A 7 1.52 13.00 -5.44
CA SER A 7 2.17 14.01 -6.27
C SER A 7 1.65 15.40 -5.87
N TRP A 8 2.53 16.24 -5.37
CA TRP A 8 2.21 17.56 -4.84
C TRP A 8 3.06 18.65 -5.50
N GLN A 9 2.67 19.88 -5.31
CA GLN A 9 3.36 21.05 -5.84
C GLN A 9 3.72 22.05 -4.74
N SER A 10 4.75 22.85 -4.98
CA SER A 10 5.29 23.85 -4.03
C SER A 10 4.87 25.29 -4.34
N ASP A 11 4.17 25.51 -5.45
CA ASP A 11 3.86 26.85 -5.96
C ASP A 11 2.68 27.51 -5.24
N LEU A 12 1.84 26.72 -4.59
CA LEU A 12 0.72 27.20 -3.78
C LEU A 12 1.03 27.09 -2.28
N ASP A 13 0.23 27.80 -1.45
CA ASP A 13 0.45 27.76 -0.01
C ASP A 13 0.42 26.35 0.54
N THR A 14 1.52 25.97 1.15
CA THR A 14 1.75 24.63 1.67
C THR A 14 0.70 24.20 2.70
N LYS A 15 0.16 25.12 3.49
CA LYS A 15 -0.81 24.80 4.56
C LYS A 15 -2.15 24.38 3.98
N THR A 16 -2.61 25.10 2.95
CA THR A 16 -3.92 24.90 2.32
C THR A 16 -3.91 23.82 1.24
N HIS A 17 -2.76 23.46 0.69
CA HIS A 17 -2.63 22.46 -0.38
C HIS A 17 -1.93 21.21 0.12
N ARG A 18 -0.60 21.16 0.04
CA ARG A 18 0.18 19.98 0.39
C ARG A 18 -0.18 19.40 1.76
N ASN A 19 -0.08 20.21 2.82
CA ASN A 19 -0.32 19.73 4.19
C ASN A 19 -1.78 19.35 4.42
N PHE A 20 -2.72 20.07 3.80
CA PHE A 20 -4.13 19.78 3.89
C PHE A 20 -4.47 18.42 3.24
N ILE A 21 -4.05 18.22 1.99
CA ILE A 21 -4.29 16.96 1.26
C ILE A 21 -3.57 15.80 1.95
N GLU A 22 -2.29 15.98 2.31
CA GLU A 22 -1.51 14.97 3.04
C GLU A 22 -2.21 14.54 4.34
N LYS A 23 -2.71 15.50 5.11
CA LYS A 23 -3.47 15.25 6.35
C LYS A 23 -4.73 14.42 6.06
N CYS A 24 -5.48 14.75 5.01
CA CYS A 24 -6.68 14.02 4.64
C CYS A 24 -6.35 12.58 4.21
N VAL A 25 -5.34 12.39 3.38
CA VAL A 25 -4.89 11.07 2.92
C VAL A 25 -4.42 10.22 4.11
N LYS A 26 -3.58 10.76 4.98
CA LYS A 26 -3.10 10.05 6.18
C LYS A 26 -4.23 9.68 7.15
N LYS A 27 -5.22 10.56 7.33
CA LYS A 27 -6.40 10.26 8.14
C LYS A 27 -7.24 9.13 7.54
N SER A 28 -7.47 9.16 6.22
CA SER A 28 -8.17 8.11 5.48
C SER A 28 -7.46 6.76 5.65
N ILE A 29 -6.16 6.70 5.38
CA ILE A 29 -5.34 5.49 5.55
C ILE A 29 -5.44 4.95 6.99
N LYS A 30 -5.30 5.84 7.98
CA LYS A 30 -5.37 5.44 9.40
C LYS A 30 -6.73 4.87 9.77
N SER A 31 -7.82 5.46 9.28
CA SER A 31 -9.18 4.97 9.49
C SER A 31 -9.36 3.58 8.89
N LEU A 32 -9.07 3.44 7.59
CA LEU A 32 -9.23 2.19 6.84
C LEU A 32 -8.36 1.05 7.38
N ASN A 33 -7.13 1.33 7.79
CA ASN A 33 -6.26 0.32 8.40
C ASN A 33 -6.74 -0.10 9.80
N LYS A 34 -7.44 0.78 10.54
CA LYS A 34 -7.95 0.48 11.90
C LYS A 34 -9.24 -0.35 11.86
N GLU A 35 -10.11 -0.06 10.92
CA GLU A 35 -11.44 -0.67 10.84
C GLU A 35 -11.40 -2.12 10.32
N ASN A 36 -10.23 -2.61 9.87
CA ASN A 36 -10.02 -3.96 9.30
C ASN A 36 -11.01 -4.34 8.19
N GLU A 37 -11.71 -3.38 7.62
CA GLU A 37 -12.62 -3.61 6.49
C GLU A 37 -11.87 -4.06 5.22
N LEU A 38 -10.62 -3.62 5.12
CA LEU A 38 -9.72 -4.00 4.05
C LEU A 38 -8.75 -5.05 4.55
N HIS A 39 -8.70 -6.20 3.89
CA HIS A 39 -7.68 -7.23 4.14
C HIS A 39 -6.31 -6.86 3.54
N ILE A 40 -6.05 -5.57 3.38
CA ILE A 40 -4.80 -5.00 2.89
C ILE A 40 -4.36 -3.88 3.83
N PHE A 41 -3.05 -3.66 3.93
CA PHE A 41 -2.48 -2.54 4.68
C PHE A 41 -2.08 -1.44 3.71
N LEU A 42 -2.61 -0.23 3.93
CA LEU A 42 -2.34 0.95 3.12
C LEU A 42 -1.21 1.76 3.73
N GLU A 43 -0.31 2.26 2.90
CA GLU A 43 0.78 3.17 3.28
C GLU A 43 0.78 4.43 2.43
N TYR A 44 1.21 5.52 3.04
CA TYR A 44 1.39 6.80 2.38
C TYR A 44 2.84 6.97 1.92
N ASP A 45 3.00 7.39 0.67
CA ASP A 45 4.30 7.73 0.09
C ASP A 45 4.23 9.03 -0.72
N ARG A 46 5.35 9.70 -0.90
CA ARG A 46 5.49 10.91 -1.71
C ARG A 46 6.95 11.12 -2.11
N ASP A 47 7.16 11.93 -3.14
CA ASP A 47 8.47 12.43 -3.63
C ASP A 47 9.72 11.66 -3.10
N THR A 48 10.60 12.34 -2.39
CA THR A 48 11.85 11.80 -1.86
C THR A 48 11.74 11.15 -0.48
N LEU A 49 10.53 10.95 0.06
CA LEU A 49 10.34 10.31 1.36
C LEU A 49 11.01 8.92 1.37
N GLY A 50 11.90 8.70 2.35
CA GLY A 50 12.60 7.43 2.53
C GLY A 50 13.79 7.18 1.60
N LEU A 51 14.18 8.11 0.73
CA LEU A 51 15.38 7.98 -0.10
C LEU A 51 16.64 8.35 0.68
N LEU A 52 17.70 7.56 0.50
CA LEU A 52 19.03 7.79 1.09
C LEU A 52 19.98 8.36 0.03
N GLY A 53 20.88 9.26 0.45
CA GLY A 53 21.90 9.85 -0.41
C GLY A 53 21.35 10.95 -1.35
N SER A 54 21.97 11.09 -2.54
CA SER A 54 21.59 12.04 -3.60
C SER A 54 21.18 11.28 -4.86
N PRO A 55 20.06 10.56 -4.86
CA PRO A 55 19.58 9.87 -6.06
C PRO A 55 19.10 10.87 -7.11
N ASP A 56 18.99 10.42 -8.37
CA ASP A 56 18.18 11.14 -9.36
C ASP A 56 16.72 11.18 -8.88
N ILE A 57 16.29 12.38 -8.49
CA ILE A 57 14.96 12.61 -7.91
C ILE A 57 13.86 12.20 -8.88
N SER A 58 14.02 12.56 -10.15
CA SER A 58 13.00 12.27 -11.17
C SER A 58 12.83 10.77 -11.39
N SER A 59 13.92 10.03 -11.57
CA SER A 59 13.89 8.57 -11.72
C SER A 59 13.30 7.90 -10.49
N SER A 60 13.64 8.38 -9.28
CA SER A 60 13.12 7.84 -8.03
C SER A 60 11.60 8.07 -7.88
N ILE A 61 11.09 9.23 -8.31
CA ILE A 61 9.66 9.52 -8.30
C ILE A 61 8.92 8.58 -9.27
N PHE A 62 9.41 8.41 -10.49
CA PHE A 62 8.80 7.51 -11.46
C PHE A 62 8.80 6.05 -10.99
N ASP A 63 9.87 5.59 -10.34
CA ASP A 63 9.91 4.26 -9.74
C ASP A 63 8.87 4.08 -8.62
N LYS A 64 8.65 5.10 -7.80
CA LYS A 64 7.60 5.10 -6.78
C LYS A 64 6.20 5.07 -7.40
N ILE A 65 5.96 5.88 -8.43
CA ILE A 65 4.69 5.88 -9.18
C ILE A 65 4.43 4.50 -9.80
N LYS A 66 5.45 3.90 -10.41
CA LYS A 66 5.35 2.55 -11.00
C LYS A 66 4.96 1.48 -9.97
N LYS A 67 5.42 1.63 -8.73
CA LYS A 67 5.17 0.67 -7.64
C LYS A 67 3.92 0.99 -6.81
N CYS A 68 3.34 2.18 -6.94
CA CYS A 68 2.18 2.54 -6.14
C CYS A 68 0.91 1.84 -6.63
N THR A 69 -0.03 1.72 -5.70
CA THR A 69 -1.33 1.07 -5.96
C THR A 69 -2.41 2.09 -6.30
N LEU A 70 -2.28 3.29 -5.75
CA LEU A 70 -3.17 4.43 -5.97
C LEU A 70 -2.30 5.68 -6.10
N PHE A 71 -2.60 6.52 -7.08
CA PHE A 71 -1.93 7.79 -7.31
C PHE A 71 -2.86 8.95 -6.98
N ILE A 72 -2.38 9.91 -6.21
CA ILE A 72 -3.10 11.12 -5.86
C ILE A 72 -2.30 12.31 -6.40
N ALA A 73 -2.96 13.26 -7.09
CA ALA A 73 -2.32 14.45 -7.62
C ALA A 73 -3.04 15.71 -7.17
N ASP A 74 -2.28 16.74 -6.76
CA ASP A 74 -2.79 18.10 -6.62
C ASP A 74 -2.67 18.82 -7.96
N ILE A 75 -3.80 18.93 -8.68
CA ILE A 75 -3.89 19.62 -9.97
C ILE A 75 -4.50 21.03 -9.86
N SER A 76 -4.45 21.63 -8.67
CA SER A 76 -4.86 23.02 -8.47
C SER A 76 -4.00 23.97 -9.33
N ASN A 77 -4.61 25.04 -9.84
CA ASN A 77 -3.93 25.95 -10.74
C ASN A 77 -2.90 26.81 -10.01
N ILE A 78 -1.69 26.90 -10.55
CA ILE A 78 -0.60 27.73 -10.01
C ILE A 78 -0.53 29.11 -10.68
N THR A 79 -1.04 29.22 -11.90
CA THR A 79 -1.09 30.47 -12.65
C THR A 79 -2.46 30.61 -13.30
N SER A 80 -3.01 31.82 -13.26
CA SER A 80 -4.18 32.21 -14.04
C SER A 80 -3.77 33.28 -15.07
N SER A 81 -3.72 32.92 -16.34
CA SER A 81 -3.77 33.92 -17.43
C SER A 81 -5.20 34.05 -17.90
N ALA A 82 -5.52 35.16 -18.58
CA ALA A 82 -6.90 35.47 -19.01
C ALA A 82 -7.62 34.34 -19.77
N ASN A 83 -6.90 33.39 -20.33
CA ASN A 83 -7.44 32.31 -21.16
C ASN A 83 -7.03 30.88 -20.75
N ARG A 84 -6.11 30.69 -19.80
CA ARG A 84 -5.68 29.38 -19.36
C ARG A 84 -5.20 29.39 -17.90
N SER A 85 -5.69 28.47 -17.13
CA SER A 85 -5.17 28.11 -15.81
C SER A 85 -4.42 26.80 -15.94
N ILE A 86 -3.22 26.74 -15.36
CA ILE A 86 -2.30 25.60 -15.55
C ILE A 86 -1.89 25.09 -14.18
N PRO A 87 -2.09 23.78 -13.91
CA PRO A 87 -1.47 23.10 -12.79
C PRO A 87 0.07 23.06 -12.92
N ASN A 88 0.75 22.72 -11.85
CA ASN A 88 2.21 22.60 -11.88
C ASN A 88 2.66 21.59 -12.95
N PRO A 89 3.59 21.96 -13.85
CA PRO A 89 4.06 21.08 -14.93
C PRO A 89 4.67 19.75 -14.44
N ASN A 90 5.36 19.72 -13.31
CA ASN A 90 5.93 18.49 -12.76
C ASN A 90 4.83 17.52 -12.35
N VAL A 91 3.79 18.01 -11.67
CA VAL A 91 2.61 17.21 -11.31
C VAL A 91 1.91 16.67 -12.57
N LEU A 92 1.83 17.48 -13.66
CA LEU A 92 1.25 17.01 -14.90
C LEU A 92 2.09 15.92 -15.60
N ILE A 93 3.42 16.00 -15.54
CA ILE A 93 4.33 14.97 -16.06
C ILE A 93 4.15 13.68 -15.26
N GLU A 94 4.15 13.76 -13.93
CA GLU A 94 3.94 12.64 -13.04
C GLU A 94 2.56 12.00 -13.23
N LEU A 95 1.52 12.84 -13.37
CA LEU A 95 0.16 12.39 -13.68
C LEU A 95 0.10 11.66 -15.02
N GLY A 96 0.71 12.21 -16.07
CA GLY A 96 0.78 11.57 -17.38
C GLY A 96 1.44 10.19 -17.33
N TYR A 97 2.54 10.08 -16.56
CA TYR A 97 3.20 8.82 -16.33
C TYR A 97 2.32 7.83 -15.54
N ALA A 98 1.66 8.30 -14.48
CA ALA A 98 0.74 7.50 -13.68
C ALA A 98 -0.46 6.99 -14.51
N ILE A 99 -1.01 7.81 -15.39
CA ILE A 99 -2.09 7.41 -16.32
C ILE A 99 -1.66 6.22 -17.18
N ASN A 100 -0.44 6.26 -17.72
CA ASN A 100 0.09 5.19 -18.56
C ASN A 100 0.29 3.87 -17.78
N ILE A 101 0.75 3.94 -16.53
CA ILE A 101 1.10 2.74 -15.73
C ILE A 101 -0.12 2.17 -14.99
N LEU A 102 -0.95 3.02 -14.38
CA LEU A 102 -2.03 2.62 -13.48
C LEU A 102 -3.41 2.64 -14.12
N GLY A 103 -3.57 3.45 -15.17
CA GLY A 103 -4.89 3.80 -15.70
C GLY A 103 -5.63 4.80 -14.81
N TRP A 104 -6.59 5.54 -15.39
CA TRP A 104 -7.38 6.56 -14.70
C TRP A 104 -8.15 6.05 -13.48
N GLU A 105 -8.49 4.78 -13.46
CA GLU A 105 -9.26 4.18 -12.36
C GLU A 105 -8.54 4.22 -11.02
N LYS A 106 -7.19 4.24 -11.02
CA LYS A 106 -6.34 4.26 -9.83
C LYS A 106 -5.74 5.64 -9.57
N ILE A 107 -6.39 6.70 -10.07
CA ILE A 107 -5.93 8.08 -9.94
C ILE A 107 -7.03 8.93 -9.31
N ILE A 108 -6.67 9.72 -8.29
CA ILE A 108 -7.53 10.72 -7.66
C ILE A 108 -6.87 12.08 -7.83
N CYS A 109 -7.53 12.97 -8.59
CA CYS A 109 -7.07 14.34 -8.77
C CYS A 109 -7.79 15.27 -7.79
N PHE A 110 -7.04 16.05 -7.03
CA PHE A 110 -7.53 17.11 -6.16
C PHE A 110 -7.48 18.45 -6.88
N PHE A 111 -8.50 19.28 -6.70
CA PHE A 111 -8.57 20.61 -7.28
C PHE A 111 -9.16 21.60 -6.27
N ASP A 112 -8.39 22.62 -5.88
CA ASP A 112 -8.88 23.71 -5.03
C ASP A 112 -9.72 24.67 -5.87
N ILE A 113 -11.00 24.80 -5.52
CA ILE A 113 -11.96 25.67 -6.23
C ILE A 113 -11.60 27.16 -6.12
N ASN A 114 -10.76 27.56 -5.18
CA ASN A 114 -10.29 28.94 -5.04
C ASN A 114 -9.19 29.29 -6.07
N THR A 115 -8.60 28.30 -6.74
CA THR A 115 -7.53 28.51 -7.74
C THR A 115 -8.04 28.65 -9.17
N GLY A 116 -9.36 28.54 -9.38
CA GLY A 116 -10.00 28.70 -10.68
C GLY A 116 -11.15 27.74 -10.91
N SER A 117 -11.48 27.49 -12.17
CA SER A 117 -12.53 26.57 -12.58
C SER A 117 -11.96 25.29 -13.20
N ILE A 118 -12.56 24.13 -12.89
CA ILE A 118 -12.25 22.85 -13.52
C ILE A 118 -12.36 22.91 -15.05
N GLU A 119 -13.25 23.74 -15.56
CA GLU A 119 -13.44 23.94 -17.01
C GLU A 119 -12.20 24.51 -17.72
N GLN A 120 -11.32 25.15 -16.97
CA GLN A 120 -10.06 25.74 -17.48
C GLN A 120 -8.91 24.71 -17.54
N LEU A 121 -9.07 23.54 -16.94
CA LEU A 121 -8.09 22.47 -16.99
C LEU A 121 -7.94 21.90 -18.42
N PRO A 122 -6.81 21.24 -18.73
CA PRO A 122 -6.64 20.52 -19.99
C PRO A 122 -7.80 19.56 -20.26
N PHE A 123 -8.23 19.47 -21.53
CA PHE A 123 -9.40 18.69 -21.96
C PHE A 123 -9.40 17.26 -21.40
N ASP A 124 -8.27 16.56 -21.51
CA ASP A 124 -8.16 15.15 -21.10
C ASP A 124 -8.30 14.95 -19.57
N ILE A 125 -8.03 15.98 -18.79
CA ILE A 125 -8.13 15.95 -17.32
C ILE A 125 -9.53 16.34 -16.87
N ARG A 126 -10.11 17.43 -17.42
CA ARG A 126 -11.42 17.94 -17.00
C ARG A 126 -12.59 16.98 -17.25
N GLN A 127 -12.40 16.00 -18.16
CA GLN A 127 -13.37 14.95 -18.44
C GLN A 127 -13.36 13.83 -17.37
N LYS A 128 -12.46 13.90 -16.40
CA LYS A 128 -12.30 12.87 -15.38
C LYS A 128 -12.99 13.28 -14.08
N ARG A 129 -13.17 12.30 -13.20
CA ARG A 129 -13.67 12.58 -11.85
C ARG A 129 -12.59 13.28 -11.03
N ILE A 130 -12.81 14.57 -10.77
CA ILE A 130 -11.92 15.42 -9.98
C ILE A 130 -12.56 15.63 -8.61
N LEU A 131 -11.77 15.51 -7.53
CA LEU A 131 -12.17 15.81 -6.18
C LEU A 131 -11.92 17.30 -5.92
N ALA A 132 -12.99 18.11 -6.14
CA ALA A 132 -12.96 19.52 -5.82
C ALA A 132 -13.04 19.74 -4.31
N PHE A 133 -12.19 20.62 -3.77
CA PHE A 133 -12.16 20.96 -2.36
C PHE A 133 -11.98 22.45 -2.12
N ASN A 134 -12.38 22.89 -0.92
CA ASN A 134 -12.14 24.24 -0.44
C ASN A 134 -11.40 24.18 0.91
N PRO A 135 -10.09 24.37 0.95
CA PRO A 135 -9.30 24.22 2.18
C PRO A 135 -9.66 25.24 3.27
N LEU A 136 -10.39 26.31 2.93
CA LEU A 136 -10.82 27.34 3.86
C LEU A 136 -12.19 27.03 4.48
N GLN A 137 -12.90 26.02 3.98
CA GLN A 137 -14.22 25.65 4.49
C GLN A 137 -14.12 24.82 5.76
N VAL A 138 -14.98 25.11 6.73
CA VAL A 138 -15.06 24.38 7.99
C VAL A 138 -15.50 22.93 7.75
N ASN A 139 -14.78 21.97 8.36
CA ASN A 139 -15.01 20.52 8.21
C ASN A 139 -14.75 19.95 6.80
N GLU A 140 -14.13 20.68 5.89
CA GLU A 140 -13.80 20.16 4.56
C GLU A 140 -12.88 18.93 4.65
N ASP A 141 -11.94 18.90 5.62
CA ASP A 141 -11.09 17.74 5.83
C ASP A 141 -11.88 16.47 6.17
N LYS A 142 -12.96 16.56 6.94
CA LYS A 142 -13.81 15.40 7.24
C LYS A 142 -14.56 14.91 6.02
N LYS A 143 -15.11 15.83 5.22
CA LYS A 143 -15.79 15.52 3.96
C LYS A 143 -14.83 14.82 2.98
N ILE A 144 -13.62 15.36 2.81
CA ILE A 144 -12.60 14.78 1.93
C ILE A 144 -12.20 13.38 2.41
N VAL A 145 -12.01 13.17 3.70
CA VAL A 145 -11.68 11.85 4.27
C VAL A 145 -12.79 10.84 3.99
N SER A 146 -14.07 11.21 4.14
CA SER A 146 -15.21 10.33 3.80
C SER A 146 -15.17 9.93 2.32
N ILE A 147 -15.00 10.90 1.42
CA ILE A 147 -14.93 10.65 -0.02
C ILE A 147 -13.74 9.74 -0.38
N LEU A 148 -12.58 9.95 0.24
CA LEU A 148 -11.40 9.09 0.04
C LEU A 148 -11.66 7.67 0.49
N ASN A 149 -12.24 7.48 1.68
CA ASN A 149 -12.59 6.17 2.21
C ASN A 149 -13.53 5.42 1.26
N GLU A 150 -14.61 6.06 0.84
CA GLU A 150 -15.58 5.48 -0.10
C GLU A 150 -14.92 5.07 -1.44
N ASN A 151 -14.05 5.92 -1.99
CA ASN A 151 -13.32 5.61 -3.22
C ASN A 151 -12.37 4.43 -3.04
N ILE A 152 -11.60 4.39 -1.96
CA ILE A 152 -10.63 3.31 -1.69
C ILE A 152 -11.37 1.99 -1.44
N ILE A 153 -12.44 1.99 -0.65
CA ILE A 153 -13.28 0.80 -0.42
C ILE A 153 -13.89 0.30 -1.74
N SER A 154 -14.40 1.21 -2.57
CA SER A 154 -14.94 0.86 -3.89
C SER A 154 -13.89 0.24 -4.80
N LEU A 155 -12.68 0.78 -4.85
CA LEU A 155 -11.56 0.22 -5.63
C LEU A 155 -11.15 -1.16 -5.10
N TYR A 156 -11.14 -1.32 -3.78
CA TYR A 156 -10.83 -2.59 -3.15
C TYR A 156 -11.88 -3.66 -3.48
N SER A 157 -13.17 -3.34 -3.33
CA SER A 157 -14.27 -4.27 -3.62
C SER A 157 -14.33 -4.70 -5.10
N GLN A 158 -13.86 -3.83 -6.01
CA GLN A 158 -13.71 -4.14 -7.43
C GLN A 158 -12.42 -4.91 -7.77
N GLY A 159 -11.58 -5.27 -6.78
CA GLY A 159 -10.30 -5.94 -6.98
C GLY A 159 -9.22 -5.07 -7.64
N LYS A 160 -9.45 -3.76 -7.80
CA LYS A 160 -8.53 -2.85 -8.51
C LYS A 160 -7.30 -2.46 -7.70
N LEU A 161 -7.34 -2.61 -6.38
CA LEU A 161 -6.17 -2.44 -5.50
C LEU A 161 -5.34 -3.73 -5.39
N ALA A 162 -5.78 -4.84 -5.98
CA ALA A 162 -5.03 -6.07 -6.02
C ALA A 162 -3.87 -5.98 -7.05
N ASN A 163 -2.74 -6.57 -6.70
CA ASN A 163 -1.73 -6.96 -7.66
C ASN A 163 -1.74 -8.49 -7.73
N PRO A 164 -2.38 -9.11 -8.74
CA PRO A 164 -2.63 -10.55 -8.77
C PRO A 164 -1.37 -11.39 -8.56
N LEU A 165 -0.24 -10.96 -9.12
CA LEU A 165 1.02 -11.69 -9.00
C LEU A 165 1.59 -11.59 -7.58
N VAL A 166 1.68 -10.37 -7.03
CA VAL A 166 2.18 -10.13 -5.67
C VAL A 166 1.26 -10.81 -4.64
N ASP A 167 -0.05 -10.72 -4.81
CA ASP A 167 -1.02 -11.35 -3.91
C ASP A 167 -0.96 -12.88 -3.98
N TYR A 168 -0.74 -13.45 -5.19
CA TYR A 168 -0.49 -14.87 -5.37
C TYR A 168 0.80 -15.35 -4.69
N MET A 169 1.90 -14.62 -4.87
CA MET A 169 3.19 -14.94 -4.24
C MET A 169 3.11 -14.81 -2.73
N LYS A 170 2.45 -13.76 -2.22
CA LYS A 170 2.17 -13.59 -0.80
C LYS A 170 1.38 -14.79 -0.26
N GLY A 171 0.32 -15.21 -0.95
CA GLY A 171 -0.47 -16.38 -0.55
C GLY A 171 0.36 -17.66 -0.45
N LYS A 172 1.33 -17.86 -1.36
CA LYS A 172 2.28 -18.98 -1.28
C LYS A 172 3.18 -18.89 -0.04
N ILE A 173 3.71 -17.71 0.24
CA ILE A 173 4.56 -17.48 1.43
C ILE A 173 3.74 -17.72 2.71
N ASP A 174 2.55 -17.13 2.81
CA ASP A 174 1.67 -17.28 3.96
C ASP A 174 1.33 -18.77 4.20
N LYS A 175 1.10 -19.54 3.12
CA LYS A 175 0.90 -20.99 3.20
C LYS A 175 2.12 -21.71 3.76
N CYS A 176 3.32 -21.39 3.29
CA CYS A 176 4.56 -21.99 3.82
C CYS A 176 4.74 -21.68 5.32
N PHE A 177 4.50 -20.42 5.72
CA PHE A 177 4.56 -20.03 7.13
C PHE A 177 3.53 -20.77 7.97
N LEU A 178 2.30 -20.91 7.48
CA LEU A 178 1.26 -21.65 8.18
C LEU A 178 1.63 -23.14 8.35
N ASP A 179 2.18 -23.76 7.29
CA ASP A 179 2.60 -25.17 7.34
C ASP A 179 3.77 -25.37 8.32
N ILE A 180 4.76 -24.48 8.32
CA ILE A 180 5.87 -24.50 9.30
C ILE A 180 5.33 -24.32 10.72
N SER A 181 4.46 -23.35 10.94
CA SER A 181 3.89 -23.07 12.26
C SER A 181 3.08 -24.24 12.79
N LYS A 182 2.28 -24.90 11.93
CA LYS A 182 1.54 -26.11 12.30
C LYS A 182 2.46 -27.27 12.68
N LYS A 183 3.48 -27.53 11.87
CA LYS A 183 4.45 -28.62 12.12
C LYS A 183 5.20 -28.39 13.42
N LEU A 184 5.64 -27.14 13.64
CA LEU A 184 6.32 -26.76 14.88
C LEU A 184 5.38 -26.87 16.09
N SER A 185 4.13 -26.44 15.98
CA SER A 185 3.13 -26.62 17.03
C SER A 185 2.89 -28.10 17.35
N ASN A 186 2.71 -28.92 16.31
CA ASN A 186 2.52 -30.37 16.51
C ASN A 186 3.72 -31.01 17.22
N LEU A 187 4.94 -30.61 16.84
CA LEU A 187 6.16 -31.09 17.45
C LEU A 187 6.25 -30.63 18.91
N LEU A 188 6.05 -29.37 19.22
CA LEU A 188 6.23 -28.80 20.56
C LEU A 188 5.13 -29.18 21.56
N PHE A 189 3.93 -29.46 21.06
CA PHE A 189 2.78 -29.82 21.91
C PHE A 189 2.38 -31.28 21.78
N GLU A 190 3.22 -32.09 21.08
CA GLU A 190 3.04 -33.56 20.91
C GLU A 190 1.62 -33.90 20.36
N THR A 191 1.07 -33.07 19.49
CA THR A 191 -0.27 -33.26 18.92
C THR A 191 -0.17 -33.84 17.53
N VAL A 192 -0.86 -34.94 17.28
CA VAL A 192 -0.86 -35.67 15.99
C VAL A 192 -2.02 -35.21 15.07
N SER A 193 -2.93 -34.40 15.58
CA SER A 193 -4.12 -33.96 14.83
C SER A 193 -3.89 -32.65 14.07
N LEU A 194 -4.18 -32.65 12.79
CA LEU A 194 -4.15 -31.45 11.92
C LEU A 194 -4.98 -30.27 12.47
N SER A 195 -6.07 -30.55 13.17
CA SER A 195 -6.92 -29.54 13.80
C SER A 195 -6.34 -28.97 15.11
N ALA A 196 -5.60 -29.79 15.85
CA ALA A 196 -4.99 -29.37 17.12
C ALA A 196 -3.82 -28.40 16.89
N GLY A 197 -2.98 -28.60 15.87
CA GLY A 197 -1.87 -27.72 15.55
C GLY A 197 -2.29 -26.28 15.22
N LEU A 198 -3.47 -26.08 14.65
CA LEU A 198 -4.03 -24.75 14.40
C LEU A 198 -4.46 -24.05 15.70
N ALA A 199 -5.06 -24.79 16.63
CA ALA A 199 -5.50 -24.26 17.91
C ALA A 199 -4.32 -23.83 18.80
N ASP A 200 -3.15 -24.48 18.66
CA ASP A 200 -1.95 -24.21 19.45
C ASP A 200 -1.01 -23.17 18.81
N THR A 201 -1.23 -22.79 17.55
CA THR A 201 -0.43 -21.75 16.87
C THR A 201 -0.37 -20.43 17.67
N PRO A 202 -1.46 -19.90 18.25
CA PRO A 202 -1.38 -18.71 19.10
C PRO A 202 -0.50 -18.88 20.34
N LYS A 203 -0.45 -20.09 20.92
CA LYS A 203 0.44 -20.39 22.05
C LYS A 203 1.90 -20.35 21.61
N LEU A 204 2.20 -20.94 20.43
CA LEU A 204 3.53 -20.91 19.83
C LEU A 204 4.02 -19.49 19.58
N LEU A 205 3.17 -18.63 19.02
CA LEU A 205 3.52 -17.23 18.69
C LEU A 205 3.81 -16.38 19.95
N ASN A 206 3.31 -16.78 21.11
CA ASN A 206 3.54 -16.09 22.38
C ASN A 206 4.74 -16.67 23.16
N MET A 207 5.35 -17.76 22.70
CA MET A 207 6.52 -18.34 23.36
C MET A 207 7.79 -17.59 22.99
N ASN A 208 8.68 -17.41 23.96
CA ASN A 208 10.03 -16.90 23.70
C ASN A 208 10.98 -18.03 23.24
N ILE A 209 12.15 -17.63 22.71
CA ILE A 209 13.13 -18.55 22.16
C ILE A 209 13.62 -19.59 23.20
N GLN A 210 13.74 -19.19 24.47
CA GLN A 210 14.21 -20.09 25.55
C GLN A 210 13.14 -21.13 25.88
N GLU A 211 11.88 -20.74 25.92
CA GLU A 211 10.76 -21.67 26.13
C GLU A 211 10.64 -22.67 24.98
N ILE A 212 10.82 -22.22 23.74
CA ILE A 212 10.86 -23.11 22.56
C ILE A 212 12.04 -24.07 22.68
N GLY A 213 13.24 -23.58 23.00
CA GLY A 213 14.44 -24.39 23.18
C GLY A 213 14.27 -25.49 24.24
N SER A 214 13.77 -25.12 25.43
CA SER A 214 13.52 -26.06 26.52
C SER A 214 12.50 -27.15 26.16
N LYS A 215 11.48 -26.81 25.39
CA LYS A 215 10.51 -27.80 24.90
C LYS A 215 11.12 -28.73 23.86
N LEU A 216 11.95 -28.22 22.94
CA LEU A 216 12.65 -29.04 21.94
C LEU A 216 13.61 -30.05 22.56
N GLU A 217 14.29 -29.70 23.66
CA GLU A 217 15.18 -30.59 24.39
C GLU A 217 14.45 -31.77 25.08
N ASN A 218 13.16 -31.57 25.40
CA ASN A 218 12.35 -32.55 26.13
C ASN A 218 11.34 -33.32 25.26
N ILE A 219 11.47 -33.26 23.93
CA ILE A 219 10.56 -33.93 23.02
C ILE A 219 10.80 -35.45 23.09
N SER A 220 9.76 -36.21 23.47
CA SER A 220 9.75 -37.67 23.48
C SER A 220 9.35 -38.26 22.11
N PHE A 221 8.82 -37.47 21.23
CA PHE A 221 8.32 -37.89 19.93
C PHE A 221 9.46 -38.02 18.89
N PRO A 222 9.42 -38.99 17.97
CA PRO A 222 10.45 -39.12 16.95
C PRO A 222 10.44 -37.91 15.99
N ALA A 223 11.21 -36.89 16.38
CA ALA A 223 11.31 -35.61 15.68
C ALA A 223 11.72 -35.75 14.20
N PHE A 224 12.40 -36.84 13.83
CA PHE A 224 12.81 -37.11 12.45
C PHE A 224 11.65 -37.25 11.48
N ILE A 225 10.45 -37.64 11.92
CA ILE A 225 9.25 -37.72 11.05
C ILE A 225 8.89 -36.34 10.47
N PHE A 226 9.17 -35.27 11.20
CA PHE A 226 8.87 -33.91 10.78
C PHE A 226 10.01 -33.23 10.03
N LEU A 227 11.26 -33.73 10.14
CA LEU A 227 12.43 -33.09 9.53
C LEU A 227 12.35 -33.04 8.00
N ASP A 228 11.96 -34.12 7.35
CA ASP A 228 11.83 -34.20 5.90
C ASP A 228 10.73 -33.24 5.38
N GLU A 229 9.63 -33.12 6.13
CA GLU A 229 8.55 -32.22 5.80
C GLU A 229 8.94 -30.76 6.02
N PHE A 230 9.71 -30.43 7.06
CA PHE A 230 10.31 -29.12 7.27
C PHE A 230 11.25 -28.75 6.13
N ASP A 231 12.13 -29.66 5.73
CA ASP A 231 13.08 -29.43 4.66
C ASP A 231 12.38 -29.17 3.33
N THR A 232 11.33 -29.91 3.02
CA THR A 232 10.51 -29.72 1.83
C THR A 232 9.85 -28.35 1.84
N THR A 233 9.22 -27.93 2.94
CA THR A 233 8.57 -26.61 3.04
C THR A 233 9.60 -25.48 2.99
N ASN A 234 10.77 -25.66 3.61
CA ASN A 234 11.85 -24.68 3.60
C ASN A 234 12.46 -24.51 2.20
N LYS A 235 12.67 -25.59 1.45
CA LYS A 235 13.08 -25.53 0.04
C LYS A 235 12.08 -24.76 -0.81
N MET A 236 10.79 -25.06 -0.67
CA MET A 236 9.73 -24.37 -1.38
C MET A 236 9.70 -22.86 -1.06
N LEU A 237 9.86 -22.48 0.21
CA LEU A 237 9.94 -21.08 0.63
C LEU A 237 11.16 -20.37 0.03
N ARG A 238 12.33 -21.02 0.03
CA ARG A 238 13.56 -20.48 -0.58
C ARG A 238 13.42 -20.26 -2.07
N GLU A 239 12.78 -21.17 -2.81
CA GLU A 239 12.51 -21.01 -4.23
C GLU A 239 11.58 -19.81 -4.48
N ILE A 240 10.48 -19.69 -3.74
CA ILE A 240 9.55 -18.55 -3.84
C ILE A 240 10.29 -17.23 -3.59
N LEU A 241 11.11 -17.15 -2.55
CA LEU A 241 11.90 -15.96 -2.23
C LEU A 241 12.92 -15.65 -3.33
N LYS A 242 13.60 -16.67 -3.86
CA LYS A 242 14.55 -16.51 -4.98
C LYS A 242 13.86 -15.93 -6.21
N ASP A 243 12.68 -16.44 -6.57
CA ASP A 243 11.90 -15.94 -7.71
C ASP A 243 11.47 -14.49 -7.49
N LEU A 244 11.05 -14.13 -6.28
CA LEU A 244 10.70 -12.75 -5.92
C LEU A 244 11.90 -11.79 -6.06
N PHE A 245 13.08 -12.16 -5.56
CA PHE A 245 14.27 -11.32 -5.63
C PHE A 245 14.87 -11.24 -7.04
N SER A 246 14.73 -12.29 -7.86
CA SER A 246 15.21 -12.28 -9.24
C SER A 246 14.31 -11.51 -10.20
N SER A 247 13.07 -11.30 -9.88
CA SER A 247 12.05 -10.70 -10.76
C SER A 247 11.98 -9.18 -10.73
N ASN A 248 12.91 -8.47 -10.04
CA ASN A 248 12.91 -7.00 -9.89
C ASN A 248 11.57 -6.39 -9.43
N TYR A 249 10.77 -7.14 -8.65
CA TYR A 249 9.50 -6.64 -8.09
C TYR A 249 9.67 -5.90 -6.75
N PHE A 250 10.92 -5.69 -6.29
CA PHE A 250 11.27 -4.92 -5.11
C PHE A 250 12.22 -3.77 -5.43
#